data_841ee7240035e1f5e802a8076b029dfa
#
_entry.id   841ee7240035e1f5e802a8076b029dfa
#
_cell.length_a   1.000
_cell.length_b   1.000
_cell.length_c   1.000
_cell.angle_alpha   90.00
_cell.angle_beta   90.00
_cell.angle_gamma   90.00
#
_symmetry.space_group_name_H-M   'P 1'
#
loop_
_entity.id
_entity.type
_entity.pdbx_description
1 polymer ?
#
loop_
_entity_poly.entity_id
_entity_poly.type
_entity_poly.pdbx_seq_one_letter_code
_entity_poly.pdbx_strand_id
1 'polypeptide(L)'
;MKVLEVCQEFPNRYYPQLGTFIKQSIDSIANQKVNVTVVSPKPIVIPFSAFPYHNFSKLPQIEHTEKYDLHYPRYLYVVPKKYFYPLTGISYAHFISRYAIKNIKPKPDLLHAHFSYPDGFGMIGLAKKWKVPFVISALGTLERKVAYEGSYTSRQIFEAMNCADKVLSVSEDLKLHIVNLGISEDKVSVVPNGVDIEKFKPAGKEYARNLLNLPQDKKIVLFVGALKKIKGVDYLVEAAKNFLDTNIHLYMVGRDDGMKKSLEKRAYELEIGNYIKFTGPLNHEDIPLWFSASDILVLPSLSEGRPNVVLEAFACEVPVVATNVGGIPELIINGETGYLVPAKNPKELSEKVNNLLGDRDLRIKMGKLGRRTIIQRGLTWETHAKKTVKIYSKLLMIS
;
A
#
# COMPACT_ATOMS: atom_id res chain seq x y z
N MET A 1 -0.03 -27.34 -0.81
CA MET A 1 -0.61 -26.60 -1.93
C MET A 1 0.43 -25.70 -2.56
N LYS A 2 0.38 -25.57 -3.89
CA LYS A 2 1.28 -24.75 -4.69
C LYS A 2 0.49 -23.55 -5.21
N VAL A 3 0.96 -22.32 -4.92
CA VAL A 3 0.28 -21.09 -5.29
C VAL A 3 1.18 -20.27 -6.21
N LEU A 4 0.63 -19.80 -7.33
CA LEU A 4 1.28 -18.81 -8.18
C LEU A 4 0.76 -17.42 -7.80
N GLU A 5 1.62 -16.62 -7.18
CA GLU A 5 1.38 -15.23 -6.83
C GLU A 5 1.82 -14.33 -7.99
N VAL A 6 0.93 -13.47 -8.47
CA VAL A 6 1.20 -12.58 -9.60
C VAL A 6 1.01 -11.13 -9.17
N CYS A 7 2.08 -10.34 -9.30
CA CYS A 7 2.08 -8.94 -8.91
C CYS A 7 3.07 -8.11 -9.72
N GLN A 8 2.60 -7.07 -10.39
CA GLN A 8 3.45 -6.16 -11.13
C GLN A 8 4.35 -5.33 -10.20
N GLU A 9 3.78 -4.88 -9.07
CA GLU A 9 4.50 -4.13 -8.04
C GLU A 9 5.09 -5.09 -7.02
N PHE A 10 6.41 -5.29 -7.08
CA PHE A 10 7.16 -6.11 -6.14
C PHE A 10 8.56 -5.53 -5.94
N PRO A 11 9.09 -5.53 -4.70
CA PRO A 11 10.42 -5.02 -4.41
C PRO A 11 11.49 -5.75 -5.22
N ASN A 12 12.50 -5.01 -5.63
CA ASN A 12 13.66 -5.56 -6.31
C ASN A 12 14.90 -4.71 -5.98
N ARG A 13 16.09 -5.16 -6.37
CA ARG A 13 17.36 -4.48 -6.06
C ARG A 13 17.45 -3.02 -6.48
N TYR A 14 16.69 -2.60 -7.49
CA TYR A 14 16.69 -1.22 -7.99
C TYR A 14 15.58 -0.36 -7.39
N TYR A 15 14.50 -0.99 -6.93
CA TYR A 15 13.31 -0.32 -6.37
C TYR A 15 12.81 -1.09 -5.15
N PRO A 16 13.57 -1.07 -4.04
CA PRO A 16 13.28 -1.86 -2.84
C PRO A 16 11.98 -1.43 -2.13
N GLN A 17 11.51 -0.21 -2.38
CA GLN A 17 10.27 0.32 -1.80
C GLN A 17 9.00 -0.04 -2.58
N LEU A 18 9.12 -0.65 -3.78
CA LEU A 18 7.98 -0.92 -4.65
C LEU A 18 7.20 -2.14 -4.18
N GLY A 19 5.94 -1.97 -3.74
CA GLY A 19 5.06 -3.09 -3.36
C GLY A 19 5.52 -3.86 -2.12
N THR A 20 6.15 -3.19 -1.15
CA THR A 20 6.65 -3.81 0.10
C THR A 20 5.57 -4.56 0.86
N PHE A 21 4.34 -4.04 0.89
CA PHE A 21 3.21 -4.68 1.56
C PHE A 21 2.75 -5.96 0.84
N ILE A 22 2.90 -6.04 -0.51
CA ILE A 22 2.62 -7.27 -1.26
C ILE A 22 3.66 -8.33 -0.90
N LYS A 23 4.94 -7.94 -0.86
CA LYS A 23 6.00 -8.85 -0.40
C LYS A 23 5.73 -9.38 1.01
N GLN A 24 5.35 -8.51 1.94
CA GLN A 24 5.02 -8.91 3.32
C GLN A 24 3.84 -9.89 3.35
N SER A 25 2.80 -9.67 2.55
CA SER A 25 1.68 -10.60 2.39
C SER A 25 2.17 -11.97 1.88
N ILE A 26 2.92 -11.98 0.78
CA ILE A 26 3.43 -13.22 0.17
C ILE A 26 4.41 -13.95 1.10
N ASP A 27 5.33 -13.23 1.75
CA ASP A 27 6.25 -13.79 2.74
C ASP A 27 5.50 -14.47 3.90
N SER A 28 4.43 -13.83 4.36
CA SER A 28 3.62 -14.36 5.44
C SER A 28 2.81 -15.60 5.04
N ILE A 29 2.34 -15.66 3.78
CA ILE A 29 1.67 -16.83 3.20
C ILE A 29 2.67 -17.99 3.05
N ALA A 30 3.88 -17.73 2.56
CA ALA A 30 4.93 -18.75 2.45
C ALA A 30 5.30 -19.34 3.82
N ASN A 31 5.33 -18.52 4.87
CA ASN A 31 5.56 -18.97 6.25
C ASN A 31 4.45 -19.92 6.79
N GLN A 32 3.27 -19.97 6.16
CA GLN A 32 2.21 -20.95 6.46
C GLN A 32 2.42 -22.32 5.76
N LYS A 33 3.64 -22.65 5.34
CA LYS A 33 3.99 -23.88 4.62
C LYS A 33 3.28 -24.01 3.26
N VAL A 34 2.96 -22.89 2.63
CA VAL A 34 2.48 -22.83 1.24
C VAL A 34 3.68 -22.78 0.32
N ASN A 35 3.72 -23.63 -0.70
CA ASN A 35 4.73 -23.56 -1.74
C ASN A 35 4.36 -22.44 -2.72
N VAL A 36 5.06 -21.32 -2.63
CA VAL A 36 4.79 -20.10 -3.41
C VAL A 36 5.78 -20.00 -4.58
N THR A 37 5.28 -19.60 -5.72
CA THR A 37 6.09 -19.06 -6.83
C THR A 37 5.60 -17.67 -7.14
N VAL A 38 6.49 -16.68 -7.25
CA VAL A 38 6.12 -15.28 -7.51
C VAL A 38 6.46 -14.93 -8.96
N VAL A 39 5.49 -14.36 -9.65
CA VAL A 39 5.69 -13.76 -10.99
C VAL A 39 5.45 -12.27 -10.87
N SER A 40 6.51 -11.49 -11.11
CA SER A 40 6.48 -10.03 -11.06
C SER A 40 6.82 -9.42 -12.42
N PRO A 41 5.85 -9.33 -13.35
CA PRO A 41 6.08 -8.87 -14.70
C PRO A 41 6.60 -7.45 -14.77
N LYS A 42 7.56 -7.20 -15.68
CA LYS A 42 8.15 -5.87 -15.86
C LYS A 42 7.90 -5.36 -17.29
N PRO A 43 7.52 -4.09 -17.44
CA PRO A 43 7.20 -3.52 -18.73
C PRO A 43 8.43 -3.34 -19.61
N ILE A 44 8.27 -3.58 -20.93
CA ILE A 44 9.07 -3.00 -22.00
C ILE A 44 8.25 -1.84 -22.52
N VAL A 45 8.77 -0.63 -22.36
CA VAL A 45 8.05 0.61 -22.71
C VAL A 45 8.38 1.08 -24.10
N ILE A 46 7.38 1.48 -24.88
CA ILE A 46 7.51 2.02 -26.22
C ILE A 46 6.79 3.38 -26.29
N PRO A 47 7.47 4.48 -26.64
CA PRO A 47 8.91 4.63 -26.83
C PRO A 47 9.69 4.60 -25.51
N PHE A 48 10.92 4.15 -25.56
CA PHE A 48 11.80 3.90 -24.39
C PHE A 48 12.02 5.14 -23.49
N SER A 49 11.91 6.34 -24.02
CA SER A 49 12.24 7.59 -23.32
C SER A 49 11.21 8.05 -22.27
N ALA A 50 10.04 7.41 -22.19
CA ALA A 50 8.91 7.94 -21.42
C ALA A 50 8.69 7.27 -20.06
N PHE A 51 9.57 6.35 -19.61
CA PHE A 51 9.32 5.56 -18.43
C PHE A 51 10.35 5.77 -17.31
N PRO A 52 9.91 6.03 -16.06
CA PRO A 52 10.82 6.35 -14.95
C PRO A 52 11.62 5.16 -14.41
N TYR A 53 11.32 3.91 -14.83
CA TYR A 53 11.92 2.70 -14.29
C TYR A 53 12.87 2.00 -15.26
N HIS A 54 13.91 2.71 -15.69
CA HIS A 54 14.88 2.24 -16.71
C HIS A 54 15.64 0.96 -16.31
N ASN A 55 15.80 0.72 -15.02
CA ASN A 55 16.59 -0.42 -14.52
C ASN A 55 15.85 -1.76 -14.54
N PHE A 56 14.57 -1.81 -14.87
CA PHE A 56 13.87 -3.10 -14.97
C PHE A 56 14.48 -4.03 -16.02
N SER A 57 15.07 -3.49 -17.09
CA SER A 57 15.78 -4.28 -18.10
C SER A 57 16.97 -5.06 -17.54
N LYS A 58 17.58 -4.58 -16.45
CA LYS A 58 18.75 -5.19 -15.80
C LYS A 58 18.40 -6.30 -14.80
N LEU A 59 17.10 -6.52 -14.51
CA LEU A 59 16.68 -7.60 -13.64
C LEU A 59 16.89 -8.96 -14.32
N PRO A 60 17.34 -9.99 -13.58
CA PRO A 60 17.44 -11.36 -14.11
C PRO A 60 16.05 -11.87 -14.51
N GLN A 61 16.00 -12.98 -15.25
CA GLN A 61 14.72 -13.61 -15.59
C GLN A 61 14.11 -14.31 -14.37
N ILE A 62 14.95 -14.90 -13.54
CA ILE A 62 14.59 -15.57 -12.30
C ILE A 62 15.57 -15.14 -11.21
N GLU A 63 15.05 -14.93 -10.02
CA GLU A 63 15.82 -14.69 -8.80
C GLU A 63 15.36 -15.71 -7.74
N HIS A 64 16.31 -16.51 -7.23
CA HIS A 64 16.02 -17.48 -6.19
C HIS A 64 16.14 -16.82 -4.84
N THR A 65 15.08 -16.88 -4.03
CA THR A 65 15.07 -16.42 -2.64
C THR A 65 15.01 -17.61 -1.69
N GLU A 66 15.17 -17.37 -0.40
CA GLU A 66 15.02 -18.44 0.61
C GLU A 66 13.60 -19.03 0.68
N LYS A 67 12.58 -18.27 0.26
CA LYS A 67 11.16 -18.62 0.44
C LYS A 67 10.47 -19.04 -0.84
N TYR A 68 10.89 -18.52 -2.00
CA TYR A 68 10.25 -18.76 -3.31
C TYR A 68 11.15 -18.33 -4.46
N ASP A 69 10.82 -18.85 -5.64
CA ASP A 69 11.37 -18.36 -6.90
C ASP A 69 10.60 -17.12 -7.36
N LEU A 70 11.32 -16.08 -7.75
CA LEU A 70 10.79 -14.81 -8.22
C LEU A 70 11.12 -14.64 -9.70
N HIS A 71 10.10 -14.65 -10.54
CA HIS A 71 10.21 -14.55 -12.00
C HIS A 71 9.90 -13.13 -12.47
N TYR A 72 10.69 -12.60 -13.41
CA TYR A 72 10.51 -11.27 -14.01
C TYR A 72 10.23 -11.34 -15.52
N PRO A 73 9.12 -11.93 -15.99
CA PRO A 73 8.76 -11.91 -17.39
C PRO A 73 8.53 -10.48 -17.88
N ARG A 74 8.66 -10.29 -19.21
CA ARG A 74 8.47 -9.00 -19.85
C ARG A 74 7.15 -8.96 -20.60
N TYR A 75 6.52 -7.76 -20.63
CA TYR A 75 5.35 -7.48 -21.43
C TYR A 75 5.46 -6.09 -22.07
N LEU A 76 4.68 -5.84 -23.13
CA LEU A 76 4.70 -4.57 -23.81
C LEU A 76 3.79 -3.55 -23.09
N TYR A 77 4.33 -2.37 -22.84
CA TYR A 77 3.60 -1.25 -22.26
C TYR A 77 3.64 -0.06 -23.21
N VAL A 78 2.47 0.37 -23.70
CA VAL A 78 2.37 1.44 -24.67
C VAL A 78 2.00 2.75 -23.99
N VAL A 79 2.72 3.82 -24.28
CA VAL A 79 2.45 5.16 -23.77
C VAL A 79 1.88 6.04 -24.86
N PRO A 80 1.07 7.06 -24.53
CA PRO A 80 0.70 7.50 -23.19
C PRO A 80 -0.38 6.62 -22.52
N LYS A 81 -0.23 6.40 -21.21
CA LYS A 81 -1.15 5.60 -20.38
C LYS A 81 -2.61 6.01 -20.55
N LYS A 82 -2.89 7.31 -20.70
CA LYS A 82 -4.25 7.85 -20.81
C LYS A 82 -5.09 7.17 -21.90
N TYR A 83 -4.48 6.80 -23.04
CA TYR A 83 -5.17 6.24 -24.19
C TYR A 83 -4.98 4.74 -24.36
N PHE A 84 -3.80 4.22 -24.03
CA PHE A 84 -3.39 2.85 -24.36
C PHE A 84 -3.34 1.91 -23.15
N TYR A 85 -3.81 2.35 -22.00
CA TYR A 85 -3.79 1.53 -20.79
C TYR A 85 -4.57 0.21 -20.95
N PRO A 86 -5.74 0.15 -21.62
CA PRO A 86 -6.44 -1.11 -21.90
C PRO A 86 -5.60 -2.12 -22.69
N LEU A 87 -4.78 -1.65 -23.63
CA LEU A 87 -3.87 -2.52 -24.41
C LEU A 87 -2.77 -3.13 -23.56
N THR A 88 -2.38 -2.46 -22.46
CA THR A 88 -1.43 -2.97 -21.50
C THR A 88 -1.94 -4.28 -20.88
N GLY A 89 -3.22 -4.35 -20.48
CA GLY A 89 -3.81 -5.58 -19.94
C GLY A 89 -3.82 -6.73 -20.93
N ILE A 90 -4.11 -6.45 -22.21
CA ILE A 90 -4.12 -7.46 -23.27
C ILE A 90 -2.70 -7.99 -23.51
N SER A 91 -1.71 -7.09 -23.64
CA SER A 91 -0.30 -7.46 -23.76
C SER A 91 0.15 -8.29 -22.55
N TYR A 92 -0.18 -7.80 -21.34
CA TYR A 92 0.13 -8.47 -20.09
C TYR A 92 -0.42 -9.90 -20.10
N ALA A 93 -1.72 -10.08 -20.37
CA ALA A 93 -2.38 -11.39 -20.44
C ALA A 93 -1.67 -12.33 -21.42
N HIS A 94 -1.32 -11.85 -22.62
CA HIS A 94 -0.66 -12.66 -23.63
C HIS A 94 0.74 -13.13 -23.19
N PHE A 95 1.61 -12.18 -22.82
CA PHE A 95 3.01 -12.47 -22.53
C PHE A 95 3.17 -13.27 -21.24
N ILE A 96 2.40 -12.95 -20.19
CA ILE A 96 2.54 -13.59 -18.89
C ILE A 96 1.95 -15.00 -18.93
N SER A 97 0.79 -15.21 -19.58
CA SER A 97 0.23 -16.55 -19.73
C SER A 97 1.17 -17.46 -20.52
N ARG A 98 1.76 -16.95 -21.62
CA ARG A 98 2.72 -17.71 -22.42
C ARG A 98 3.99 -18.06 -21.62
N TYR A 99 4.50 -17.09 -20.85
CA TYR A 99 5.65 -17.32 -19.97
C TYR A 99 5.34 -18.37 -18.91
N ALA A 100 4.21 -18.23 -18.21
CA ALA A 100 3.83 -19.13 -17.13
C ALA A 100 3.64 -20.57 -17.63
N ILE A 101 2.95 -20.78 -18.76
CA ILE A 101 2.75 -22.12 -19.35
C ILE A 101 4.09 -22.81 -19.67
N LYS A 102 5.09 -22.03 -20.13
CA LYS A 102 6.42 -22.57 -20.49
C LYS A 102 7.30 -22.84 -19.28
N ASN A 103 7.31 -21.93 -18.30
CA ASN A 103 8.37 -21.86 -17.28
C ASN A 103 7.92 -22.24 -15.87
N ILE A 104 6.62 -22.17 -15.55
CA ILE A 104 6.12 -22.52 -14.21
C ILE A 104 5.75 -24.00 -14.19
N LYS A 105 6.61 -24.80 -13.57
CA LYS A 105 6.44 -26.24 -13.44
C LYS A 105 6.88 -26.70 -12.05
N PRO A 106 6.11 -27.58 -11.41
CA PRO A 106 4.81 -28.10 -11.86
C PRO A 106 3.72 -27.02 -11.86
N LYS A 107 2.61 -27.29 -12.57
CA LYS A 107 1.41 -26.45 -12.58
C LYS A 107 0.97 -26.15 -11.14
N PRO A 108 0.64 -24.88 -10.79
CA PRO A 108 0.13 -24.53 -9.46
C PRO A 108 -1.27 -25.10 -9.24
N ASP A 109 -1.63 -25.24 -7.98
CA ASP A 109 -2.97 -25.63 -7.56
C ASP A 109 -3.96 -24.45 -7.57
N LEU A 110 -3.43 -23.21 -7.43
CA LEU A 110 -4.21 -21.96 -7.33
C LEU A 110 -3.41 -20.77 -7.89
N LEU A 111 -4.12 -19.80 -8.49
CA LEU A 111 -3.59 -18.50 -8.90
C LEU A 111 -4.07 -17.41 -7.97
N HIS A 112 -3.17 -16.52 -7.55
CA HIS A 112 -3.52 -15.31 -6.80
C HIS A 112 -2.88 -14.08 -7.44
N ALA A 113 -3.69 -13.13 -7.87
CA ALA A 113 -3.25 -11.85 -8.43
C ALA A 113 -3.41 -10.72 -7.41
N HIS A 114 -2.38 -9.87 -7.30
CA HIS A 114 -2.44 -8.66 -6.49
C HIS A 114 -2.79 -7.47 -7.39
N PHE A 115 -3.90 -6.83 -7.12
CA PHE A 115 -4.66 -5.90 -7.96
C PHE A 115 -5.53 -6.59 -9.04
N SER A 116 -6.69 -6.00 -9.24
CA SER A 116 -7.62 -6.44 -10.29
C SER A 116 -7.08 -6.16 -11.70
N TYR A 117 -6.17 -5.18 -11.86
CA TYR A 117 -5.60 -4.80 -13.14
C TYR A 117 -4.17 -4.24 -12.99
N PRO A 118 -3.20 -4.61 -13.84
CA PRO A 118 -3.34 -5.58 -14.95
C PRO A 118 -3.25 -7.05 -14.49
N ASP A 119 -2.82 -7.31 -13.23
CA ASP A 119 -2.51 -8.63 -12.71
C ASP A 119 -3.73 -9.57 -12.81
N GLY A 120 -4.86 -9.18 -12.23
CA GLY A 120 -6.09 -9.97 -12.25
C GLY A 120 -6.62 -10.23 -13.66
N PHE A 121 -6.77 -9.19 -14.47
CA PHE A 121 -7.21 -9.33 -15.84
C PHE A 121 -6.29 -10.25 -16.66
N GLY A 122 -4.99 -10.11 -16.45
CA GLY A 122 -3.99 -10.92 -17.13
C GLY A 122 -4.05 -12.41 -16.82
N MET A 123 -4.61 -12.80 -15.66
CA MET A 123 -4.68 -14.19 -15.23
C MET A 123 -5.95 -14.93 -15.63
N ILE A 124 -7.00 -14.26 -16.13
CA ILE A 124 -8.28 -14.88 -16.49
C ILE A 124 -8.08 -16.06 -17.46
N GLY A 125 -7.37 -15.82 -18.56
CA GLY A 125 -7.12 -16.85 -19.57
C GLY A 125 -6.29 -18.03 -19.06
N LEU A 126 -5.32 -17.75 -18.18
CA LEU A 126 -4.46 -18.77 -17.59
C LEU A 126 -5.23 -19.65 -16.60
N ALA A 127 -6.06 -19.06 -15.74
CA ALA A 127 -6.93 -19.77 -14.79
C ALA A 127 -7.88 -20.73 -15.52
N LYS A 128 -8.54 -20.25 -16.57
CA LYS A 128 -9.42 -21.09 -17.44
C LYS A 128 -8.65 -22.23 -18.10
N LYS A 129 -7.46 -21.95 -18.65
CA LYS A 129 -6.63 -22.95 -19.33
C LYS A 129 -6.12 -24.03 -18.39
N TRP A 130 -5.70 -23.63 -17.21
CA TRP A 130 -5.18 -24.58 -16.22
C TRP A 130 -6.30 -25.25 -15.39
N LYS A 131 -7.51 -24.71 -15.44
CA LYS A 131 -8.64 -25.18 -14.62
C LYS A 131 -8.25 -25.22 -13.16
N VAL A 132 -7.83 -24.09 -12.63
CA VAL A 132 -7.46 -23.90 -11.21
C VAL A 132 -8.20 -22.72 -10.63
N PRO A 133 -8.49 -22.72 -9.32
CA PRO A 133 -9.08 -21.58 -8.64
C PRO A 133 -8.25 -20.31 -8.80
N PHE A 134 -8.96 -19.19 -8.92
CA PHE A 134 -8.37 -17.88 -9.14
C PHE A 134 -8.84 -16.88 -8.09
N VAL A 135 -7.88 -16.27 -7.40
CA VAL A 135 -8.09 -15.28 -6.34
C VAL A 135 -7.51 -13.93 -6.76
N ILE A 136 -8.17 -12.85 -6.39
CA ILE A 136 -7.68 -11.47 -6.57
C ILE A 136 -7.64 -10.77 -5.22
N SER A 137 -6.52 -10.13 -4.88
CA SER A 137 -6.47 -9.11 -3.82
C SER A 137 -6.79 -7.73 -4.39
N ALA A 138 -7.90 -7.15 -3.96
CA ALA A 138 -8.30 -5.77 -4.23
C ALA A 138 -7.72 -4.84 -3.17
N LEU A 139 -6.85 -3.93 -3.58
CA LEU A 139 -5.99 -3.14 -2.68
C LEU A 139 -6.38 -1.65 -2.58
N GLY A 140 -7.38 -1.20 -3.33
CA GLY A 140 -8.12 0.02 -3.08
C GLY A 140 -8.14 1.06 -4.19
N THR A 141 -7.06 1.81 -4.43
CA THR A 141 -7.13 3.02 -5.27
C THR A 141 -7.54 2.75 -6.72
N LEU A 142 -7.10 1.63 -7.28
CA LEU A 142 -7.39 1.30 -8.67
C LEU A 142 -8.86 0.92 -8.84
N GLU A 143 -9.36 0.06 -7.98
CA GLU A 143 -10.74 -0.40 -7.97
C GLU A 143 -11.71 0.75 -7.78
N ARG A 144 -11.39 1.70 -6.88
CA ARG A 144 -12.24 2.87 -6.61
C ARG A 144 -12.29 3.85 -7.76
N LYS A 145 -11.12 4.24 -8.29
CA LYS A 145 -11.05 5.33 -9.25
C LYS A 145 -11.42 4.90 -10.65
N VAL A 146 -10.84 3.79 -11.10
CA VAL A 146 -10.94 3.39 -12.51
C VAL A 146 -12.25 2.67 -12.79
N ALA A 147 -12.82 1.97 -11.81
CA ALA A 147 -14.07 1.22 -11.98
C ALA A 147 -15.28 2.12 -12.31
N TYR A 148 -15.31 3.39 -11.89
CA TYR A 148 -16.41 4.32 -12.18
C TYR A 148 -16.23 5.15 -13.47
N GLU A 149 -15.09 5.12 -14.12
CA GLU A 149 -14.82 5.99 -15.28
C GLU A 149 -15.45 5.50 -16.60
N GLY A 150 -16.19 4.38 -16.61
CA GLY A 150 -16.87 3.84 -17.82
C GLY A 150 -15.91 3.46 -18.97
N SER A 151 -14.60 3.45 -18.71
CA SER A 151 -13.55 3.19 -19.68
C SER A 151 -13.39 1.70 -20.00
N TYR A 152 -12.69 1.37 -21.07
CA TYR A 152 -12.32 -0.03 -21.36
C TYR A 152 -11.56 -0.68 -20.19
N THR A 153 -10.70 0.07 -19.48
CA THR A 153 -10.01 -0.44 -18.29
C THR A 153 -10.99 -0.78 -17.17
N SER A 154 -12.05 0.00 -16.98
CA SER A 154 -13.09 -0.29 -15.98
C SER A 154 -13.79 -1.64 -16.27
N ARG A 155 -14.07 -1.90 -17.55
CA ARG A 155 -14.62 -3.19 -17.97
C ARG A 155 -13.68 -4.36 -17.69
N GLN A 156 -12.40 -4.17 -17.97
CA GLN A 156 -11.36 -5.18 -17.70
C GLN A 156 -11.19 -5.46 -16.20
N ILE A 157 -11.28 -4.42 -15.35
CA ILE A 157 -11.27 -4.55 -13.89
C ILE A 157 -12.48 -5.34 -13.41
N PHE A 158 -13.67 -4.98 -13.89
CA PHE A 158 -14.91 -5.68 -13.56
C PHE A 158 -14.85 -7.16 -14.02
N GLU A 159 -14.42 -7.41 -15.25
CA GLU A 159 -14.27 -8.76 -15.81
C GLU A 159 -13.31 -9.60 -14.94
N ALA A 160 -12.18 -9.03 -14.52
CA ALA A 160 -11.23 -9.73 -13.67
C ALA A 160 -11.86 -10.17 -12.35
N MET A 161 -12.53 -9.23 -11.64
CA MET A 161 -13.17 -9.53 -10.37
C MET A 161 -14.34 -10.51 -10.53
N ASN A 162 -15.11 -10.37 -11.61
CA ASN A 162 -16.25 -11.26 -11.88
C ASN A 162 -15.81 -12.70 -12.25
N CYS A 163 -14.68 -12.84 -12.95
CA CYS A 163 -14.10 -14.14 -13.29
C CYS A 163 -13.36 -14.82 -12.14
N ALA A 164 -12.98 -14.07 -11.10
CA ALA A 164 -12.32 -14.65 -9.93
C ALA A 164 -13.29 -15.52 -9.12
N ASP A 165 -12.79 -16.61 -8.54
CA ASP A 165 -13.52 -17.44 -7.60
C ASP A 165 -13.67 -16.73 -6.25
N LYS A 166 -12.67 -15.88 -5.90
CA LYS A 166 -12.70 -15.07 -4.68
C LYS A 166 -11.97 -13.74 -4.90
N VAL A 167 -12.54 -12.67 -4.35
CA VAL A 167 -11.91 -11.34 -4.26
C VAL A 167 -11.64 -11.04 -2.80
N LEU A 168 -10.38 -10.79 -2.44
CA LEU A 168 -9.94 -10.42 -1.10
C LEU A 168 -9.88 -8.89 -1.01
N SER A 169 -10.80 -8.29 -0.28
CA SER A 169 -10.81 -6.85 -0.02
C SER A 169 -10.01 -6.52 1.24
N VAL A 170 -9.24 -5.43 1.22
CA VAL A 170 -8.46 -5.00 2.40
C VAL A 170 -9.30 -4.30 3.47
N SER A 171 -10.55 -3.91 3.17
CA SER A 171 -11.45 -3.20 4.08
C SER A 171 -12.91 -3.52 3.78
N GLU A 172 -13.79 -3.32 4.77
CA GLU A 172 -15.25 -3.44 4.57
C GLU A 172 -15.76 -2.36 3.61
N ASP A 173 -15.25 -1.14 3.72
CA ASP A 173 -15.58 -0.04 2.84
C ASP A 173 -15.23 -0.35 1.36
N LEU A 174 -14.08 -0.98 1.09
CA LEU A 174 -13.75 -1.43 -0.25
C LEU A 174 -14.61 -2.63 -0.69
N LYS A 175 -14.97 -3.56 0.21
CA LYS A 175 -15.90 -4.64 -0.07
C LYS A 175 -17.24 -4.08 -0.53
N LEU A 176 -17.84 -3.15 0.22
CA LEU A 176 -19.09 -2.50 -0.14
C LEU A 176 -19.00 -1.84 -1.52
N HIS A 177 -17.88 -1.17 -1.79
CA HIS A 177 -17.64 -0.57 -3.10
C HIS A 177 -17.62 -1.61 -4.23
N ILE A 178 -16.93 -2.73 -4.06
CA ILE A 178 -16.83 -3.81 -5.06
C ILE A 178 -18.22 -4.45 -5.29
N VAL A 179 -18.99 -4.68 -4.24
CA VAL A 179 -20.36 -5.21 -4.34
C VAL A 179 -21.27 -4.23 -5.07
N ASN A 180 -21.17 -2.93 -4.79
CA ASN A 180 -21.93 -1.88 -5.50
C ASN A 180 -21.57 -1.77 -7.01
N LEU A 181 -20.39 -2.24 -7.41
CA LEU A 181 -20.03 -2.39 -8.83
C LEU A 181 -20.72 -3.58 -9.52
N GLY A 182 -21.43 -4.43 -8.77
CA GLY A 182 -22.16 -5.60 -9.29
C GLY A 182 -21.42 -6.93 -9.12
N ILE A 183 -20.32 -6.97 -8.37
CA ILE A 183 -19.67 -8.24 -8.00
C ILE A 183 -20.46 -8.89 -6.86
N SER A 184 -20.78 -10.18 -7.02
CA SER A 184 -21.55 -10.93 -6.02
C SER A 184 -20.86 -10.92 -4.64
N GLU A 185 -21.63 -10.66 -3.59
CA GLU A 185 -21.11 -10.50 -2.22
C GLU A 185 -20.43 -11.76 -1.70
N ASP A 186 -20.95 -12.94 -2.06
CA ASP A 186 -20.37 -14.23 -1.67
C ASP A 186 -18.96 -14.43 -2.22
N LYS A 187 -18.62 -13.77 -3.34
CA LYS A 187 -17.24 -13.76 -3.87
C LYS A 187 -16.29 -12.84 -3.12
N VAL A 188 -16.78 -11.84 -2.38
CA VAL A 188 -15.91 -10.85 -1.74
C VAL A 188 -15.72 -11.16 -0.25
N SER A 189 -14.47 -11.35 0.16
CA SER A 189 -14.10 -11.57 1.55
C SER A 189 -13.16 -10.49 2.05
N VAL A 190 -13.37 -9.99 3.28
CA VAL A 190 -12.47 -9.00 3.86
C VAL A 190 -11.29 -9.68 4.54
N VAL A 191 -10.11 -9.44 3.97
CA VAL A 191 -8.82 -9.90 4.48
C VAL A 191 -7.91 -8.69 4.63
N PRO A 192 -7.93 -8.05 5.81
CA PRO A 192 -7.13 -6.86 6.05
C PRO A 192 -5.63 -7.14 5.98
N ASN A 193 -4.87 -6.16 5.47
CA ASN A 193 -3.42 -6.17 5.63
C ASN A 193 -3.04 -6.15 7.11
N GLY A 194 -1.86 -6.65 7.41
CA GLY A 194 -1.28 -6.64 8.74
C GLY A 194 -0.09 -5.70 8.88
N VAL A 195 0.48 -5.70 10.07
CA VAL A 195 1.79 -5.11 10.36
C VAL A 195 2.68 -6.15 11.03
N ASP A 196 3.99 -6.03 10.81
CA ASP A 196 5.00 -6.79 11.54
C ASP A 196 5.29 -6.06 12.86
N ILE A 197 4.72 -6.55 13.96
CA ILE A 197 4.83 -5.95 15.31
C ILE A 197 6.19 -6.16 15.96
N GLU A 198 7.03 -7.04 15.43
CA GLU A 198 8.41 -7.23 15.89
C GLU A 198 9.36 -6.24 15.22
N LYS A 199 9.13 -5.95 13.94
CA LYS A 199 9.83 -4.93 13.19
C LYS A 199 9.39 -3.52 13.59
N PHE A 200 8.08 -3.29 13.61
CA PHE A 200 7.47 -2.02 14.03
C PHE A 200 7.15 -2.06 15.51
N LYS A 201 8.06 -1.56 16.32
CA LYS A 201 7.92 -1.43 17.78
C LYS A 201 8.62 -0.17 18.27
N PRO A 202 8.21 0.36 19.43
CA PRO A 202 8.88 1.52 20.01
C PRO A 202 10.37 1.23 20.26
N ALA A 203 11.25 2.06 19.70
CA ALA A 203 12.70 1.96 19.90
C ALA A 203 13.25 3.00 20.89
N GLY A 204 12.39 3.82 21.50
CA GLY A 204 12.80 4.97 22.28
C GLY A 204 13.09 6.20 21.42
N LYS A 205 12.44 7.31 21.78
CA LYS A 205 12.46 8.55 20.97
C LYS A 205 13.85 9.16 20.85
N GLU A 206 14.54 9.30 21.97
CA GLU A 206 15.89 9.86 22.02
C GLU A 206 16.88 9.04 21.21
N TYR A 207 16.87 7.72 21.39
CA TYR A 207 17.69 6.79 20.62
C TYR A 207 17.46 6.91 19.12
N ALA A 208 16.18 6.88 18.69
CA ALA A 208 15.81 6.99 17.29
C ALA A 208 16.25 8.32 16.67
N ARG A 209 16.09 9.43 17.41
CA ARG A 209 16.52 10.76 16.96
C ARG A 209 18.03 10.87 16.85
N ASN A 210 18.78 10.29 17.77
CA ASN A 210 20.25 10.27 17.70
C ASN A 210 20.72 9.52 16.46
N LEU A 211 20.17 8.33 16.17
CA LEU A 211 20.51 7.57 14.97
C LEU A 211 20.17 8.28 13.66
N LEU A 212 19.08 9.02 13.65
CA LEU A 212 18.62 9.75 12.46
C LEU A 212 19.18 11.17 12.36
N ASN A 213 20.04 11.61 13.32
CA ASN A 213 20.55 12.98 13.43
C ASN A 213 19.42 14.02 13.44
N LEU A 214 18.34 13.73 14.17
CA LEU A 214 17.19 14.62 14.33
C LEU A 214 17.28 15.42 15.63
N PRO A 215 16.71 16.65 15.67
CA PRO A 215 16.73 17.50 16.85
C PRO A 215 15.97 16.87 18.02
N GLN A 216 16.57 16.94 19.23
CA GLN A 216 15.97 16.38 20.43
C GLN A 216 14.89 17.30 21.03
N ASP A 217 15.01 18.59 20.83
CA ASP A 217 14.17 19.65 21.39
C ASP A 217 12.92 19.95 20.56
N LYS A 218 12.86 19.50 19.30
CA LYS A 218 11.74 19.76 18.39
C LYS A 218 10.62 18.73 18.53
N LYS A 219 9.36 19.15 18.31
CA LYS A 219 8.26 18.21 18.05
C LYS A 219 8.29 17.81 16.59
N ILE A 220 8.13 16.52 16.32
CA ILE A 220 8.22 15.96 14.96
C ILE A 220 6.85 15.46 14.52
N VAL A 221 6.30 16.15 13.53
CA VAL A 221 5.14 15.71 12.76
C VAL A 221 5.64 14.94 11.54
N LEU A 222 5.13 13.75 11.33
CA LEU A 222 5.58 12.85 10.27
C LEU A 222 4.47 12.60 9.25
N PHE A 223 4.83 12.67 7.99
CA PHE A 223 4.06 12.09 6.88
C PHE A 223 4.91 11.02 6.22
N VAL A 224 4.33 9.84 5.96
CA VAL A 224 4.99 8.76 5.22
C VAL A 224 4.11 8.34 4.04
N GLY A 225 4.60 8.54 2.83
CA GLY A 225 3.88 8.17 1.61
C GLY A 225 4.41 8.89 0.38
N ALA A 226 4.00 8.45 -0.81
CA ALA A 226 4.37 9.14 -2.04
C ALA A 226 3.80 10.56 -2.09
N LEU A 227 4.62 11.54 -2.51
CA LEU A 227 4.20 12.93 -2.69
C LEU A 227 3.37 13.06 -3.97
N LYS A 228 2.08 12.74 -3.85
CA LYS A 228 1.10 12.79 -4.94
C LYS A 228 -0.24 13.33 -4.47
N LYS A 229 -1.01 13.93 -5.38
CA LYS A 229 -2.26 14.64 -5.07
C LYS A 229 -3.28 13.80 -4.28
N ILE A 230 -3.41 12.51 -4.60
CA ILE A 230 -4.36 11.62 -3.90
C ILE A 230 -4.02 11.45 -2.41
N LYS A 231 -2.76 11.71 -2.00
CA LYS A 231 -2.33 11.66 -0.60
C LYS A 231 -2.56 12.97 0.15
N GLY A 232 -3.14 13.98 -0.51
CA GLY A 232 -3.54 15.23 0.12
C GLY A 232 -2.40 16.04 0.72
N VAL A 233 -1.17 15.86 0.22
CA VAL A 233 0.05 16.50 0.76
C VAL A 233 0.02 18.03 0.66
N ASP A 234 -0.73 18.57 -0.28
CA ASP A 234 -1.03 19.99 -0.42
C ASP A 234 -1.85 20.51 0.79
N TYR A 235 -2.86 19.77 1.23
CA TYR A 235 -3.65 20.12 2.42
C TYR A 235 -2.83 20.03 3.71
N LEU A 236 -1.81 19.16 3.77
CA LEU A 236 -0.90 19.11 4.92
C LEU A 236 -0.02 20.36 4.98
N VAL A 237 0.51 20.81 3.86
CA VAL A 237 1.31 22.05 3.78
C VAL A 237 0.45 23.27 4.16
N GLU A 238 -0.80 23.34 3.69
CA GLU A 238 -1.74 24.40 4.12
C GLU A 238 -2.05 24.33 5.62
N ALA A 239 -2.24 23.14 6.18
CA ALA A 239 -2.50 22.96 7.60
C ALA A 239 -1.29 23.37 8.45
N ALA A 240 -0.07 23.11 7.97
CA ALA A 240 1.16 23.38 8.71
C ALA A 240 1.37 24.88 9.01
N LYS A 241 0.82 25.80 8.18
CA LYS A 241 0.81 27.22 8.48
C LYS A 241 0.15 27.54 9.83
N ASN A 242 -0.82 26.74 10.24
CA ASN A 242 -1.60 26.97 11.45
C ASN A 242 -1.13 26.11 12.64
N PHE A 243 0.03 25.49 12.56
CA PHE A 243 0.62 24.81 13.71
C PHE A 243 1.07 25.89 14.72
N LEU A 244 0.50 25.82 15.93
CA LEU A 244 0.68 26.86 16.95
C LEU A 244 2.05 26.82 17.62
N ASP A 245 2.72 25.67 17.58
CA ASP A 245 4.04 25.49 18.16
C ASP A 245 5.12 25.82 17.12
N THR A 246 5.93 26.83 17.37
CA THR A 246 7.05 27.22 16.50
C THR A 246 8.24 26.27 16.61
N ASN A 247 8.23 25.36 17.60
CA ASN A 247 9.28 24.37 17.83
C ASN A 247 8.98 23.01 17.16
N ILE A 248 8.51 23.05 15.89
CA ILE A 248 8.06 21.89 15.13
C ILE A 248 8.94 21.67 13.91
N HIS A 249 9.15 20.39 13.54
CA HIS A 249 9.53 19.99 12.20
C HIS A 249 8.49 19.05 11.60
N LEU A 250 8.05 19.35 10.37
CA LEU A 250 7.24 18.45 9.55
C LEU A 250 8.16 17.70 8.58
N TYR A 251 8.33 16.40 8.78
CA TYR A 251 9.07 15.55 7.87
C TYR A 251 8.11 14.85 6.89
N MET A 252 8.38 15.04 5.61
CA MET A 252 7.65 14.40 4.52
C MET A 252 8.53 13.32 3.88
N VAL A 253 8.28 12.08 4.30
CA VAL A 253 9.03 10.90 3.90
C VAL A 253 8.34 10.22 2.73
N GLY A 254 9.03 10.08 1.60
CA GLY A 254 8.53 9.33 0.47
C GLY A 254 9.01 9.82 -0.88
N ARG A 255 8.69 9.02 -1.91
CA ARG A 255 9.04 9.34 -3.29
C ARG A 255 8.26 10.55 -3.78
N ASP A 256 8.93 11.40 -4.53
CA ASP A 256 8.27 12.46 -5.30
C ASP A 256 7.57 11.88 -6.53
N ASP A 257 6.26 12.00 -6.57
CA ASP A 257 5.42 11.68 -7.74
C ASP A 257 4.92 12.99 -8.42
N GLY A 258 5.79 14.00 -8.48
CA GLY A 258 5.59 15.25 -9.22
C GLY A 258 5.06 16.43 -8.39
N MET A 259 5.03 16.33 -7.05
CA MET A 259 4.50 17.41 -6.22
C MET A 259 5.55 18.18 -5.41
N LYS A 260 6.76 17.66 -5.23
CA LYS A 260 7.76 18.26 -4.33
C LYS A 260 8.00 19.74 -4.63
N LYS A 261 8.26 20.09 -5.88
CA LYS A 261 8.54 21.48 -6.28
C LYS A 261 7.37 22.43 -5.96
N SER A 262 6.13 22.00 -6.20
CA SER A 262 4.95 22.81 -5.88
C SER A 262 4.74 22.96 -4.38
N LEU A 263 5.03 21.92 -3.59
CA LEU A 263 4.95 21.95 -2.15
C LEU A 263 6.03 22.85 -1.52
N GLU A 264 7.27 22.78 -2.02
CA GLU A 264 8.37 23.67 -1.59
C GLU A 264 8.04 25.14 -1.89
N LYS A 265 7.54 25.44 -3.10
CA LYS A 265 7.08 26.76 -3.47
C LYS A 265 5.97 27.24 -2.52
N ARG A 266 4.97 26.40 -2.27
CA ARG A 266 3.86 26.76 -1.39
C ARG A 266 4.30 26.97 0.05
N ALA A 267 5.21 26.12 0.56
CA ALA A 267 5.79 26.29 1.89
C ALA A 267 6.55 27.62 2.04
N TYR A 268 7.26 28.04 0.98
CA TYR A 268 7.93 29.34 0.93
C TYR A 268 6.92 30.51 0.97
N GLU A 269 5.86 30.47 0.14
CA GLU A 269 4.80 31.47 0.11
C GLU A 269 4.05 31.60 1.47
N LEU A 270 3.98 30.52 2.24
CA LEU A 270 3.37 30.48 3.56
C LEU A 270 4.35 30.81 4.71
N GLU A 271 5.63 31.09 4.39
CA GLU A 271 6.70 31.39 5.35
C GLU A 271 7.01 30.24 6.32
N ILE A 272 6.72 28.98 5.92
CA ILE A 272 6.94 27.77 6.74
C ILE A 272 8.01 26.83 6.17
N GLY A 273 8.74 27.27 5.16
CA GLY A 273 9.76 26.45 4.49
C GLY A 273 10.86 25.91 5.43
N ASN A 274 11.18 26.65 6.50
CA ASN A 274 12.17 26.23 7.51
C ASN A 274 11.71 25.02 8.36
N TYR A 275 10.40 24.82 8.49
CA TYR A 275 9.82 23.74 9.31
C TYR A 275 9.62 22.46 8.52
N ILE A 276 9.49 22.54 7.19
CA ILE A 276 9.18 21.38 6.35
C ILE A 276 10.48 20.78 5.79
N LYS A 277 10.63 19.47 5.95
CA LYS A 277 11.78 18.71 5.47
C LYS A 277 11.32 17.56 4.57
N PHE A 278 11.79 17.55 3.33
CA PHE A 278 11.54 16.48 2.36
C PHE A 278 12.73 15.51 2.35
N THR A 279 12.55 14.31 2.86
CA THR A 279 13.65 13.33 2.96
C THR A 279 13.90 12.56 1.67
N GLY A 280 12.91 12.51 0.77
CA GLY A 280 12.89 11.55 -0.32
C GLY A 280 12.46 10.14 0.15
N PRO A 281 12.58 9.13 -0.72
CA PRO A 281 12.25 7.75 -0.36
C PRO A 281 13.30 7.18 0.60
N LEU A 282 12.83 6.42 1.59
CA LEU A 282 13.65 5.70 2.56
C LEU A 282 13.49 4.19 2.37
N ASN A 283 14.45 3.41 2.86
CA ASN A 283 14.29 1.98 2.95
C ASN A 283 13.22 1.64 4.00
N HIS A 284 12.43 0.61 3.72
CA HIS A 284 11.38 0.19 4.65
C HIS A 284 11.94 -0.30 6.00
N GLU A 285 13.22 -0.67 6.04
CA GLU A 285 13.93 -1.05 7.28
C GLU A 285 14.17 0.14 8.22
N ASP A 286 14.25 1.37 7.67
CA ASP A 286 14.51 2.58 8.44
C ASP A 286 13.23 3.22 8.99
N ILE A 287 12.06 2.88 8.42
CA ILE A 287 10.77 3.49 8.76
C ILE A 287 10.38 3.33 10.23
N PRO A 288 10.63 2.19 10.92
CA PRO A 288 10.33 2.07 12.36
C PRO A 288 11.06 3.10 13.24
N LEU A 289 12.30 3.48 12.87
CA LEU A 289 13.05 4.52 13.58
C LEU A 289 12.41 5.90 13.38
N TRP A 290 11.93 6.20 12.17
CA TRP A 290 11.23 7.45 11.90
C TRP A 290 9.92 7.57 12.68
N PHE A 291 9.16 6.49 12.82
CA PHE A 291 8.00 6.47 13.72
C PHE A 291 8.42 6.69 15.16
N SER A 292 9.41 5.95 15.66
CA SER A 292 9.88 6.09 17.05
C SER A 292 10.42 7.49 17.37
N ALA A 293 11.01 8.18 16.38
CA ALA A 293 11.48 9.56 16.50
C ALA A 293 10.35 10.60 16.51
N SER A 294 9.18 10.25 16.01
CA SER A 294 8.06 11.16 15.76
C SER A 294 7.15 11.35 16.98
N ASP A 295 6.38 12.42 16.96
CA ASP A 295 5.34 12.72 17.95
C ASP A 295 3.95 12.36 17.42
N ILE A 296 3.71 12.55 16.12
CA ILE A 296 2.41 12.38 15.46
C ILE A 296 2.65 11.92 14.02
N LEU A 297 1.85 10.96 13.54
CA LEU A 297 1.67 10.70 12.11
C LEU A 297 0.49 11.50 11.59
N VAL A 298 0.64 12.17 10.44
CA VAL A 298 -0.45 12.84 9.74
C VAL A 298 -0.65 12.21 8.36
N LEU A 299 -1.90 11.79 8.06
CA LEU A 299 -2.28 11.17 6.78
C LEU A 299 -3.50 11.88 6.19
N PRO A 300 -3.31 12.96 5.39
CA PRO A 300 -4.40 13.81 4.88
C PRO A 300 -5.00 13.29 3.56
N SER A 301 -4.97 12.00 3.32
CA SER A 301 -5.32 11.36 2.04
C SER A 301 -6.73 11.70 1.56
N LEU A 302 -6.90 11.79 0.24
CA LEU A 302 -8.21 12.00 -0.41
C LEU A 302 -8.90 10.67 -0.73
N SER A 303 -8.15 9.58 -0.78
CA SER A 303 -8.68 8.22 -0.99
C SER A 303 -7.65 7.19 -0.53
N GLU A 304 -8.12 6.17 0.18
CA GLU A 304 -7.31 5.02 0.63
C GLU A 304 -8.12 3.72 0.50
N GLY A 305 -7.42 2.61 0.26
CA GLY A 305 -7.98 1.29 0.48
C GLY A 305 -8.00 0.98 1.99
N ARG A 306 -6.81 0.72 2.53
CA ARG A 306 -6.52 0.59 3.96
C ARG A 306 -5.03 0.83 4.18
N PRO A 307 -4.64 2.02 4.66
CA PRO A 307 -3.25 2.43 4.66
C PRO A 307 -2.42 1.70 5.72
N ASN A 308 -1.41 0.94 5.31
CA ASN A 308 -0.51 0.23 6.22
C ASN A 308 0.27 1.17 7.15
N VAL A 309 0.57 2.37 6.68
CA VAL A 309 1.29 3.39 7.46
C VAL A 309 0.62 3.72 8.79
N VAL A 310 -0.71 3.61 8.88
CA VAL A 310 -1.45 3.78 10.15
C VAL A 310 -1.19 2.61 11.09
N LEU A 311 -1.17 1.38 10.57
CA LEU A 311 -0.82 0.20 11.37
C LEU A 311 0.63 0.25 11.86
N GLU A 312 1.55 0.69 11.00
CA GLU A 312 2.97 0.84 11.29
C GLU A 312 3.20 1.90 12.38
N ALA A 313 2.51 3.05 12.29
CA ALA A 313 2.55 4.10 13.32
C ALA A 313 2.02 3.59 14.66
N PHE A 314 0.86 2.95 14.68
CA PHE A 314 0.30 2.36 15.89
C PHE A 314 1.19 1.29 16.49
N ALA A 315 1.82 0.46 15.66
CA ALA A 315 2.78 -0.54 16.14
C ALA A 315 3.99 0.10 16.84
N CYS A 316 4.38 1.32 16.45
CA CYS A 316 5.41 2.12 17.09
C CYS A 316 4.88 3.07 18.19
N GLU A 317 3.63 2.94 18.62
CA GLU A 317 2.97 3.79 19.63
C GLU A 317 2.88 5.27 19.23
N VAL A 318 2.75 5.57 17.94
CA VAL A 318 2.58 6.93 17.41
C VAL A 318 1.10 7.19 17.14
N PRO A 319 0.51 8.24 17.77
CA PRO A 319 -0.87 8.64 17.48
C PRO A 319 -1.01 9.20 16.08
N VAL A 320 -2.20 9.06 15.50
CA VAL A 320 -2.45 9.39 14.10
C VAL A 320 -3.54 10.45 13.98
N VAL A 321 -3.29 11.47 13.14
CA VAL A 321 -4.34 12.36 12.63
C VAL A 321 -4.53 12.07 11.15
N ALA A 322 -5.71 11.59 10.75
CA ALA A 322 -5.96 11.21 9.37
C ALA A 322 -7.35 11.65 8.88
N THR A 323 -7.49 11.66 7.57
CA THR A 323 -8.80 11.95 6.95
C THR A 323 -9.76 10.79 7.07
N ASN A 324 -11.05 11.10 7.21
CA ASN A 324 -12.14 10.13 7.27
C ASN A 324 -12.52 9.65 5.85
N VAL A 325 -11.63 8.87 5.22
CA VAL A 325 -11.85 8.35 3.86
C VAL A 325 -11.47 6.87 3.75
N GLY A 326 -12.22 6.14 2.94
CA GLY A 326 -11.93 4.74 2.63
C GLY A 326 -11.86 3.86 3.87
N GLY A 327 -10.87 3.00 3.96
CA GLY A 327 -10.67 2.09 5.10
C GLY A 327 -9.94 2.72 6.30
N ILE A 328 -9.68 4.05 6.31
CA ILE A 328 -9.03 4.72 7.47
C ILE A 328 -9.89 4.65 8.73
N PRO A 329 -11.23 4.90 8.69
CA PRO A 329 -12.08 4.80 9.87
C PRO A 329 -12.13 3.41 10.51
N GLU A 330 -11.80 2.37 9.76
CA GLU A 330 -11.72 1.00 10.30
C GLU A 330 -10.47 0.80 11.20
N LEU A 331 -9.47 1.69 11.09
CA LEU A 331 -8.22 1.62 11.83
C LEU A 331 -8.21 2.52 13.05
N ILE A 332 -8.77 3.71 12.95
CA ILE A 332 -8.69 4.77 13.96
C ILE A 332 -9.99 4.83 14.76
N ILE A 333 -9.90 4.67 16.07
CA ILE A 333 -10.98 4.97 17.01
C ILE A 333 -10.86 6.45 17.32
N ASN A 334 -11.77 7.27 16.74
CA ASN A 334 -11.70 8.74 16.82
C ASN A 334 -11.77 9.23 18.26
N GLY A 335 -10.80 10.05 18.66
CA GLY A 335 -10.64 10.56 20.02
C GLY A 335 -9.94 9.61 21.00
N GLU A 336 -9.67 8.36 20.60
CA GLU A 336 -9.04 7.35 21.48
C GLU A 336 -7.65 6.91 21.00
N THR A 337 -7.53 6.50 19.73
CA THR A 337 -6.24 6.08 19.14
C THR A 337 -5.64 7.13 18.22
N GLY A 338 -6.42 8.14 17.88
CA GLY A 338 -6.06 9.24 16.98
C GLY A 338 -7.28 10.10 16.67
N TYR A 339 -7.16 10.95 15.66
CA TYR A 339 -8.26 11.80 15.19
C TYR A 339 -8.58 11.54 13.72
N LEU A 340 -9.88 11.56 13.41
CA LEU A 340 -10.41 11.57 12.05
C LEU A 340 -10.93 12.97 11.72
N VAL A 341 -10.53 13.49 10.56
CA VAL A 341 -10.95 14.81 10.06
C VAL A 341 -11.54 14.70 8.66
N PRO A 342 -12.41 15.62 8.21
CA PRO A 342 -12.85 15.65 6.83
C PRO A 342 -11.69 15.83 5.86
N ALA A 343 -11.75 15.16 4.70
CA ALA A 343 -10.78 15.40 3.63
C ALA A 343 -10.88 16.84 3.10
N LYS A 344 -9.76 17.39 2.61
CA LYS A 344 -9.67 18.76 2.08
C LYS A 344 -9.99 19.85 3.11
N ASN A 345 -9.81 19.58 4.39
CA ASN A 345 -10.04 20.54 5.48
C ASN A 345 -8.74 20.80 6.26
N PRO A 346 -7.85 21.69 5.77
CA PRO A 346 -6.59 22.03 6.46
C PRO A 346 -6.79 22.62 7.85
N LYS A 347 -7.90 23.35 8.06
CA LYS A 347 -8.22 23.99 9.34
C LYS A 347 -8.43 22.93 10.43
N GLU A 348 -9.35 22.00 10.22
CA GLU A 348 -9.61 20.95 11.20
C GLU A 348 -8.42 20.01 11.37
N LEU A 349 -7.68 19.74 10.27
CA LEU A 349 -6.43 18.98 10.32
C LEU A 349 -5.43 19.64 11.28
N SER A 350 -5.21 20.97 11.16
CA SER A 350 -4.31 21.72 12.03
C SER A 350 -4.81 21.75 13.48
N GLU A 351 -6.11 21.94 13.72
CA GLU A 351 -6.69 21.90 15.06
C GLU A 351 -6.42 20.59 15.79
N LYS A 352 -6.62 19.43 15.12
CA LYS A 352 -6.37 18.12 15.72
C LYS A 352 -4.88 17.85 15.92
N VAL A 353 -4.03 18.29 15.01
CA VAL A 353 -2.57 18.22 15.19
C VAL A 353 -2.15 19.08 16.38
N ASN A 354 -2.63 20.32 16.50
CA ASN A 354 -2.33 21.21 17.62
C ASN A 354 -2.77 20.63 18.97
N ASN A 355 -3.94 20.00 19.04
CA ASN A 355 -4.40 19.32 20.26
C ASN A 355 -3.39 18.26 20.72
N LEU A 356 -2.87 17.45 19.80
CA LEU A 356 -1.85 16.46 20.14
C LEU A 356 -0.48 17.09 20.43
N LEU A 357 -0.08 18.15 19.72
CA LEU A 357 1.19 18.84 19.98
C LEU A 357 1.20 19.49 21.36
N GLY A 358 0.04 20.02 21.80
CA GLY A 358 -0.12 20.67 23.11
C GLY A 358 -0.14 19.69 24.30
N ASP A 359 -0.52 18.44 24.10
CA ASP A 359 -0.74 17.48 25.19
C ASP A 359 0.13 16.21 25.00
N ARG A 360 1.24 16.12 25.77
CA ARG A 360 2.17 14.99 25.73
C ARG A 360 1.53 13.70 26.24
N ASP A 361 0.76 13.80 27.32
CA ASP A 361 0.18 12.61 27.97
C ASP A 361 -0.91 12.00 27.09
N LEU A 362 -1.68 12.85 26.42
CA LEU A 362 -2.65 12.42 25.41
C LEU A 362 -1.97 11.70 24.24
N ARG A 363 -0.84 12.21 23.72
CA ARG A 363 -0.08 11.52 22.66
C ARG A 363 0.36 10.13 23.10
N ILE A 364 0.94 10.01 24.29
CA ILE A 364 1.40 8.73 24.84
C ILE A 364 0.23 7.77 25.03
N LYS A 365 -0.87 8.26 25.61
CA LYS A 365 -2.08 7.45 25.84
C LYS A 365 -2.65 6.91 24.53
N MET A 366 -2.83 7.79 23.53
CA MET A 366 -3.38 7.41 22.23
C MET A 366 -2.45 6.43 21.48
N GLY A 367 -1.15 6.67 21.48
CA GLY A 367 -0.18 5.80 20.84
C GLY A 367 -0.18 4.39 21.44
N LYS A 368 -0.12 4.27 22.77
CA LYS A 368 -0.20 2.98 23.48
C LYS A 368 -1.51 2.26 23.20
N LEU A 369 -2.62 2.99 23.19
CA LEU A 369 -3.93 2.38 22.89
C LEU A 369 -3.99 1.92 21.42
N GLY A 370 -3.41 2.68 20.50
CA GLY A 370 -3.27 2.29 19.09
C GLY A 370 -2.56 0.94 18.95
N ARG A 371 -1.37 0.79 19.56
CA ARG A 371 -0.64 -0.50 19.56
C ARG A 371 -1.46 -1.64 20.17
N ARG A 372 -2.07 -1.41 21.34
CA ARG A 372 -2.94 -2.41 21.99
C ARG A 372 -4.08 -2.84 21.07
N THR A 373 -4.73 -1.90 20.41
CA THR A 373 -5.85 -2.14 19.50
C THR A 373 -5.46 -3.03 18.32
N ILE A 374 -4.32 -2.77 17.65
CA ILE A 374 -3.88 -3.61 16.52
C ILE A 374 -3.53 -5.03 16.96
N ILE A 375 -2.94 -5.20 18.15
CA ILE A 375 -2.62 -6.53 18.71
C ILE A 375 -3.91 -7.28 19.06
N GLN A 376 -4.83 -6.66 19.78
CA GLN A 376 -6.11 -7.28 20.19
C GLN A 376 -6.98 -7.66 19.00
N ARG A 377 -7.00 -6.83 17.94
CA ARG A 377 -7.74 -7.10 16.71
C ARG A 377 -7.02 -8.09 15.78
N GLY A 378 -5.80 -8.51 16.14
CA GLY A 378 -4.99 -9.42 15.33
C GLY A 378 -4.63 -8.85 13.96
N LEU A 379 -4.33 -7.55 13.87
CA LEU A 379 -3.98 -6.90 12.61
C LEU A 379 -2.50 -7.12 12.27
N THR A 380 -2.10 -8.39 12.20
CA THR A 380 -0.73 -8.83 11.88
C THR A 380 -0.69 -9.57 10.55
N TRP A 381 0.48 -9.60 9.93
CA TRP A 381 0.70 -10.37 8.70
C TRP A 381 0.47 -11.87 8.89
N GLU A 382 0.73 -12.40 10.09
CA GLU A 382 0.42 -13.79 10.41
C GLU A 382 -1.08 -14.08 10.34
N THR A 383 -1.91 -13.21 10.92
CA THR A 383 -3.37 -13.35 10.87
C THR A 383 -3.90 -13.19 9.44
N HIS A 384 -3.35 -12.22 8.68
CA HIS A 384 -3.63 -12.06 7.26
C HIS A 384 -3.38 -13.36 6.49
N ALA A 385 -2.19 -13.95 6.67
CA ALA A 385 -1.82 -15.19 6.00
C ALA A 385 -2.73 -16.36 6.38
N LYS A 386 -3.02 -16.54 7.67
CA LYS A 386 -3.95 -17.60 8.15
C LYS A 386 -5.34 -17.48 7.49
N LYS A 387 -5.89 -16.26 7.40
CA LYS A 387 -7.18 -16.02 6.73
C LYS A 387 -7.10 -16.33 5.24
N THR A 388 -6.04 -15.87 4.57
CA THR A 388 -5.83 -16.10 3.12
C THR A 388 -5.70 -17.59 2.82
N VAL A 389 -4.85 -18.31 3.56
CA VAL A 389 -4.63 -19.76 3.37
C VAL A 389 -5.89 -20.56 3.66
N LYS A 390 -6.71 -20.15 4.64
CA LYS A 390 -8.02 -20.77 4.89
C LYS A 390 -8.97 -20.63 3.68
N ILE A 391 -8.93 -19.49 2.99
CA ILE A 391 -9.73 -19.27 1.76
C ILE A 391 -9.19 -20.16 0.64
N TYR A 392 -7.89 -20.24 0.43
CA TYR A 392 -7.29 -21.13 -0.56
C TYR A 392 -7.70 -22.60 -0.34
N SER A 393 -7.59 -23.07 0.93
CA SER A 393 -7.97 -24.44 1.25
C SER A 393 -9.43 -24.74 0.96
N LYS A 394 -10.34 -23.80 1.23
CA LYS A 394 -11.76 -23.97 0.89
C LYS A 394 -11.99 -24.05 -0.61
N LEU A 395 -11.32 -23.23 -1.41
CA LEU A 395 -11.46 -23.27 -2.87
C LEU A 395 -10.95 -24.59 -3.46
N LEU A 396 -9.85 -25.12 -2.92
CA LEU A 396 -9.27 -26.40 -3.36
C LEU A 396 -10.08 -27.63 -2.93
N MET A 397 -10.96 -27.53 -1.94
CA MET A 397 -11.86 -28.61 -1.52
C MET A 397 -13.14 -28.69 -2.40
N ILE A 398 -13.47 -27.60 -3.09
CA ILE A 398 -14.68 -27.47 -3.92
C ILE A 398 -14.35 -27.74 -5.39
N SER A 399 -13.10 -27.56 -5.79
CA SER A 399 -12.58 -27.78 -7.14
C SER A 399 -12.12 -29.23 -7.34
#